data_cb8bdff8224c7a4febb54fd94125f0d0
#
_entry.id   cb8bdff8224c7a4febb54fd94125f0d0
#
_cell.length_a   1.000
_cell.length_b   1.000
_cell.length_c   1.000
_cell.angle_alpha   90.00
_cell.angle_beta   90.00
_cell.angle_gamma   90.00
#
_symmetry.space_group_name_H-M   'P 1'
#
loop_
_entity.id
_entity.type
_entity.pdbx_description
1 polymer ?
#
loop_
_entity_poly.entity_id
_entity_poly.type
_entity_poly.pdbx_seq_one_letter_code
_entity_poly.pdbx_strand_id
1 'polypeptide(L)'
;MIDIPSKIRYYVCNAARVAADPRRVCNCERERDLCVPAGLCAHLRRGNVWRFPYIVGQYGGAAFVLIYLLFLVIMGLPIMAMEFSVGRASRKSILASFQVLEPKGSKWHWYGWFGMAGNYLLMMFYTTIAGWLLLYFFKVAAGEFRGLDAAGVENAFGAMQGNVGIQLLFMGIVVVLGMLICSRGLKNGVEKVNKAMMLCLLALLVVLAVRALTLPGAMEGVKFYLVPNFHNLMYDADGSFRLFRAIYDAMGQAFFTLSLGIGAMAIFGSYIGKERRLFGEAINVGV
;
A
#
# COMPACT_ATOMS: atom_id res chain seq x y z
N MET A 1 -24.33 31.50 2.26
CA MET A 1 -25.00 30.18 2.23
C MET A 1 -24.64 29.57 0.90
N ILE A 2 -23.65 28.69 0.89
CA ILE A 2 -23.10 28.08 -0.35
C ILE A 2 -24.07 26.97 -0.75
N ASP A 3 -24.70 27.12 -1.90
CA ASP A 3 -25.62 26.12 -2.46
C ASP A 3 -24.83 24.91 -2.98
N ILE A 4 -24.85 23.82 -2.20
CA ILE A 4 -24.15 22.58 -2.55
C ILE A 4 -25.00 21.83 -3.57
N PRO A 5 -24.47 21.48 -4.77
CA PRO A 5 -25.21 20.78 -5.81
C PRO A 5 -25.90 19.52 -5.29
N SER A 6 -27.14 19.30 -5.71
CA SER A 6 -28.01 18.22 -5.24
C SER A 6 -27.39 16.83 -5.26
N LYS A 7 -26.48 16.55 -6.20
CA LYS A 7 -25.71 15.31 -6.27
C LYS A 7 -24.73 15.13 -5.11
N ILE A 8 -24.05 16.19 -4.69
CA ILE A 8 -23.12 16.12 -3.54
C ILE A 8 -23.92 15.92 -2.25
N ARG A 9 -25.07 16.58 -2.11
CA ARG A 9 -25.99 16.36 -0.98
C ARG A 9 -26.52 14.93 -0.94
N TYR A 10 -26.81 14.31 -2.09
CA TYR A 10 -27.22 12.90 -2.20
C TYR A 10 -26.13 11.94 -1.73
N TYR A 11 -24.86 12.18 -2.11
CA TYR A 11 -23.74 11.33 -1.69
C TYR A 11 -23.39 11.50 -0.21
N VAL A 12 -23.44 12.70 0.31
CA VAL A 12 -23.23 12.97 1.75
C VAL A 12 -24.37 12.38 2.59
N CYS A 13 -25.64 12.50 2.14
CA CYS A 13 -26.78 11.88 2.81
C CYS A 13 -26.77 10.35 2.71
N ASN A 14 -26.31 9.76 1.60
CA ASN A 14 -26.17 8.30 1.50
C ASN A 14 -25.01 7.77 2.35
N ALA A 15 -23.90 8.46 2.40
CA ALA A 15 -22.81 8.13 3.33
C ALA A 15 -23.27 8.20 4.79
N ALA A 16 -24.06 9.22 5.14
CA ALA A 16 -24.64 9.37 6.48
C ALA A 16 -25.73 8.30 6.76
N ARG A 17 -26.56 7.91 5.77
CA ARG A 17 -27.56 6.83 5.91
C ARG A 17 -26.91 5.45 6.04
N VAL A 18 -25.83 5.16 5.31
CA VAL A 18 -25.05 3.92 5.47
C VAL A 18 -24.40 3.87 6.86
N ALA A 19 -24.02 5.03 7.41
CA ALA A 19 -23.50 5.12 8.77
C ALA A 19 -24.60 4.99 9.86
N ALA A 20 -25.86 5.28 9.53
CA ALA A 20 -26.98 5.27 10.48
C ALA A 20 -27.75 3.96 10.59
N ASP A 21 -27.70 3.06 9.59
CA ASP A 21 -28.39 1.77 9.62
C ASP A 21 -27.45 0.60 9.29
N PRO A 22 -26.81 -0.01 10.31
CA PRO A 22 -25.90 -1.14 10.12
C PRO A 22 -26.58 -2.43 9.66
N ARG A 23 -27.92 -2.50 9.63
CA ARG A 23 -28.65 -3.72 9.28
C ARG A 23 -28.80 -3.92 7.75
N ARG A 24 -28.57 -2.90 6.94
CA ARG A 24 -28.70 -2.97 5.47
C ARG A 24 -27.45 -3.43 4.73
N VAL A 25 -26.35 -3.65 5.43
CA VAL A 25 -25.05 -4.01 4.83
C VAL A 25 -24.76 -5.51 4.88
N CYS A 26 -25.52 -6.30 5.62
CA CYS A 26 -25.24 -7.72 5.81
C CYS A 26 -26.10 -8.62 4.95
N ASN A 27 -25.71 -8.87 3.70
CA ASN A 27 -26.05 -10.10 3.00
C ASN A 27 -24.77 -10.95 2.90
N CYS A 28 -24.61 -11.83 3.88
CA CYS A 28 -23.36 -12.49 4.30
C CYS A 28 -22.73 -13.47 3.29
N GLU A 29 -23.42 -13.85 2.22
CA GLU A 29 -22.87 -14.79 1.22
C GLU A 29 -22.01 -14.13 0.15
N ARG A 30 -22.17 -12.81 -0.06
CA ARG A 30 -21.45 -12.06 -1.09
C ARG A 30 -20.10 -11.47 -0.62
N GLU A 31 -19.83 -11.54 0.69
CA GLU A 31 -18.60 -10.96 1.29
C GLU A 31 -17.38 -11.89 1.24
N ARG A 32 -17.57 -13.19 1.01
CA ARG A 32 -16.43 -14.11 0.80
C ARG A 32 -15.58 -13.72 -0.42
N ASP A 33 -16.22 -13.17 -1.44
CA ASP A 33 -15.53 -12.74 -2.66
C ASP A 33 -14.76 -11.42 -2.50
N LEU A 34 -15.02 -10.68 -1.42
CA LEU A 34 -14.36 -9.38 -1.15
C LEU A 34 -13.06 -9.53 -0.34
N CYS A 35 -12.95 -10.56 0.52
CA CYS A 35 -11.78 -10.75 1.38
C CYS A 35 -10.56 -11.30 0.62
N VAL A 36 -10.76 -12.22 -0.33
CA VAL A 36 -9.69 -12.76 -1.17
C VAL A 36 -9.04 -11.68 -2.05
N PRO A 37 -9.81 -10.83 -2.78
CA PRO A 37 -9.20 -9.74 -3.53
C PRO A 37 -8.58 -8.64 -2.64
N ALA A 38 -9.08 -8.43 -1.42
CA ALA A 38 -8.48 -7.45 -0.50
C ALA A 38 -7.11 -7.93 0.02
N GLY A 39 -6.97 -9.21 0.33
CA GLY A 39 -5.68 -9.80 0.70
C GLY A 39 -4.68 -9.74 -0.46
N LEU A 40 -5.09 -10.14 -1.66
CA LEU A 40 -4.25 -10.05 -2.86
C LEU A 40 -3.88 -8.59 -3.17
N CYS A 41 -4.80 -7.63 -2.98
CA CYS A 41 -4.52 -6.21 -3.11
C CYS A 41 -3.50 -5.69 -2.10
N ALA A 42 -3.50 -6.21 -0.87
CA ALA A 42 -2.52 -5.84 0.14
C ALA A 42 -1.10 -6.31 -0.25
N HIS A 43 -0.98 -7.53 -0.78
CA HIS A 43 0.30 -8.09 -1.20
C HIS A 43 0.90 -7.41 -2.44
N LEU A 44 0.07 -7.06 -3.42
CA LEU A 44 0.52 -6.42 -4.67
C LEU A 44 0.57 -4.88 -4.55
N ARG A 45 0.65 -4.32 -3.35
CA ARG A 45 0.84 -2.89 -3.17
C ARG A 45 2.13 -2.42 -3.86
N ARG A 46 2.10 -1.22 -4.44
CA ARG A 46 3.24 -0.60 -5.16
C ARG A 46 4.54 -0.63 -4.38
N GLY A 47 4.49 -0.54 -3.04
CA GLY A 47 5.66 -0.64 -2.17
C GLY A 47 6.35 -2.00 -2.23
N ASN A 48 5.60 -3.08 -2.35
CA ASN A 48 6.16 -4.44 -2.45
C ASN A 48 6.75 -4.72 -3.84
N VAL A 49 6.18 -4.15 -4.89
CA VAL A 49 6.67 -4.34 -6.26
C VAL A 49 7.90 -3.49 -6.55
N TRP A 50 7.99 -2.28 -5.99
CA TRP A 50 9.05 -1.32 -6.30
C TRP A 50 10.14 -1.26 -5.23
N ARG A 51 9.76 -1.01 -3.97
CA ARG A 51 10.73 -0.78 -2.88
C ARG A 51 11.33 -2.07 -2.34
N PHE A 52 10.52 -3.12 -2.19
CA PHE A 52 10.95 -4.38 -1.61
C PHE A 52 12.09 -5.06 -2.38
N PRO A 53 12.01 -5.26 -3.73
CA PRO A 53 13.11 -5.85 -4.49
C PRO A 53 14.41 -5.05 -4.40
N TYR A 54 14.31 -3.72 -4.38
CA TYR A 54 15.46 -2.84 -4.23
C TYR A 54 16.18 -3.04 -2.89
N ILE A 55 15.43 -3.03 -1.78
CA ILE A 55 15.98 -3.24 -0.44
C ILE A 55 16.55 -4.65 -0.29
N VAL A 56 15.84 -5.67 -0.79
CA VAL A 56 16.34 -7.06 -0.79
C VAL A 56 17.67 -7.17 -1.53
N GLY A 57 17.81 -6.47 -2.67
CA GLY A 57 19.05 -6.41 -3.44
C GLY A 57 20.21 -5.79 -2.64
N GLN A 58 19.95 -4.76 -1.85
CA GLN A 58 20.96 -4.09 -1.03
C GLN A 58 21.43 -4.95 0.15
N TYR A 59 20.56 -5.69 0.83
CA TYR A 59 20.86 -6.37 2.10
C TYR A 59 21.13 -7.88 1.98
N GLY A 60 21.50 -8.38 0.79
CA GLY A 60 21.95 -9.76 0.66
C GLY A 60 20.85 -10.80 0.47
N GLY A 61 19.75 -10.43 -0.16
CA GLY A 61 18.76 -11.36 -0.70
C GLY A 61 17.94 -12.08 0.36
N ALA A 62 17.99 -13.42 0.34
CA ALA A 62 17.17 -14.29 1.18
C ALA A 62 17.28 -14.01 2.69
N ALA A 63 18.46 -13.64 3.20
CA ALA A 63 18.64 -13.36 4.61
C ALA A 63 17.79 -12.15 5.09
N PHE A 64 17.71 -11.11 4.27
CA PHE A 64 16.82 -9.97 4.55
C PHE A 64 15.34 -10.36 4.50
N VAL A 65 14.94 -11.19 3.52
CA VAL A 65 13.55 -11.68 3.40
C VAL A 65 13.14 -12.46 4.63
N LEU A 66 14.01 -13.30 5.20
CA LEU A 66 13.73 -14.04 6.44
C LEU A 66 13.47 -13.11 7.62
N ILE A 67 14.30 -12.07 7.81
CA ILE A 67 14.09 -11.08 8.89
C ILE A 67 12.80 -10.30 8.66
N TYR A 68 12.53 -9.89 7.42
CA TYR A 68 11.28 -9.23 7.07
C TYR A 68 10.06 -10.09 7.39
N LEU A 69 10.05 -11.38 7.02
CA LEU A 69 8.95 -12.29 7.34
C LEU A 69 8.80 -12.49 8.85
N LEU A 70 9.90 -12.56 9.59
CA LEU A 70 9.88 -12.63 11.04
C LEU A 70 9.16 -11.42 11.65
N PHE A 71 9.50 -10.20 11.24
CA PHE A 71 8.83 -8.98 11.69
C PHE A 71 7.37 -8.90 11.26
N LEU A 72 7.07 -9.37 10.04
CA LEU A 72 5.69 -9.41 9.55
C LEU A 72 4.81 -10.30 10.44
N VAL A 73 5.32 -11.45 10.86
CA VAL A 73 4.57 -12.38 11.71
C VAL A 73 4.52 -11.88 13.16
N ILE A 74 5.66 -11.51 13.76
CA ILE A 74 5.76 -11.19 15.19
C ILE A 74 5.12 -9.85 15.53
N MET A 75 5.31 -8.85 14.68
CA MET A 75 4.79 -7.50 14.91
C MET A 75 3.59 -7.18 14.02
N GLY A 76 3.67 -7.53 12.74
CA GLY A 76 2.66 -7.16 11.76
C GLY A 76 1.28 -7.73 12.05
N LEU A 77 1.18 -9.04 12.27
CA LEU A 77 -0.11 -9.69 12.52
C LEU A 77 -0.78 -9.23 13.82
N PRO A 78 -0.08 -9.14 14.98
CA PRO A 78 -0.71 -8.66 16.21
C PRO A 78 -1.18 -7.21 16.12
N ILE A 79 -0.35 -6.32 15.54
CA ILE A 79 -0.72 -4.90 15.41
C ILE A 79 -1.92 -4.75 14.46
N MET A 80 -1.95 -5.49 13.34
CA MET A 80 -3.09 -5.50 12.44
C MET A 80 -4.38 -5.99 13.13
N ALA A 81 -4.30 -7.05 13.94
CA ALA A 81 -5.43 -7.53 14.73
C ALA A 81 -5.92 -6.48 15.75
N MET A 82 -5.00 -5.72 16.35
CA MET A 82 -5.35 -4.60 17.24
C MET A 82 -6.05 -3.47 16.47
N GLU A 83 -5.55 -3.05 15.30
CA GLU A 83 -6.22 -2.05 14.47
C GLU A 83 -7.61 -2.51 14.03
N PHE A 84 -7.76 -3.78 13.61
CA PHE A 84 -9.07 -4.36 13.30
C PHE A 84 -10.02 -4.31 14.49
N SER A 85 -9.52 -4.55 15.72
CA SER A 85 -10.34 -4.50 16.93
C SER A 85 -10.90 -3.11 17.20
N VAL A 86 -10.06 -2.08 17.04
CA VAL A 86 -10.46 -0.66 17.19
C VAL A 86 -11.52 -0.29 16.15
N GLY A 87 -11.30 -0.66 14.90
CA GLY A 87 -12.25 -0.41 13.82
C GLY A 87 -13.59 -1.11 14.05
N ARG A 88 -13.56 -2.40 14.43
CA ARG A 88 -14.77 -3.20 14.69
C ARG A 88 -15.56 -2.70 15.91
N ALA A 89 -14.87 -2.23 16.95
CA ALA A 89 -15.49 -1.70 18.15
C ALA A 89 -16.23 -0.38 17.90
N SER A 90 -15.61 0.51 17.14
CA SER A 90 -16.15 1.86 16.89
C SER A 90 -17.11 1.93 15.70
N ARG A 91 -16.85 1.14 14.64
CA ARG A 91 -17.53 1.22 13.33
C ARG A 91 -17.55 2.61 12.72
N LYS A 92 -16.50 3.38 12.95
CA LYS A 92 -16.36 4.78 12.51
C LYS A 92 -15.00 4.99 11.83
N SER A 93 -14.77 6.20 11.29
CA SER A 93 -13.47 6.61 10.80
C SER A 93 -12.44 6.62 11.93
N ILE A 94 -11.15 6.55 11.60
CA ILE A 94 -10.06 6.48 12.60
C ILE A 94 -10.16 7.59 13.65
N LEU A 95 -10.40 8.85 13.21
CA LEU A 95 -10.55 9.99 14.12
C LEU A 95 -11.72 9.79 15.10
N ALA A 96 -12.90 9.46 14.57
CA ALA A 96 -14.10 9.28 15.37
C ALA A 96 -14.02 8.00 16.23
N SER A 97 -13.22 6.98 15.82
CA SER A 97 -13.00 5.77 16.59
C SER A 97 -12.34 6.06 17.92
N PHE A 98 -11.26 6.82 17.90
CA PHE A 98 -10.56 7.18 19.13
C PHE A 98 -11.39 8.10 20.03
N GLN A 99 -12.16 9.04 19.47
CA GLN A 99 -13.05 9.90 20.25
C GLN A 99 -14.16 9.11 20.98
N VAL A 100 -14.68 8.04 20.36
CA VAL A 100 -15.77 7.24 20.94
C VAL A 100 -15.28 6.20 21.93
N LEU A 101 -14.09 5.62 21.67
CA LEU A 101 -13.51 4.57 22.50
C LEU A 101 -12.69 5.11 23.67
N GLU A 102 -12.42 6.41 23.68
CA GLU A 102 -11.59 7.07 24.68
C GLU A 102 -12.24 7.02 26.06
N PRO A 103 -11.52 6.54 27.11
CA PRO A 103 -11.96 6.67 28.49
C PRO A 103 -12.03 8.13 28.93
N LYS A 104 -12.97 8.47 29.78
CA LYS A 104 -13.10 9.85 30.32
C LYS A 104 -11.79 10.29 30.98
N GLY A 105 -11.26 11.43 30.52
CA GLY A 105 -10.02 12.03 31.08
C GLY A 105 -8.74 11.63 30.35
N SER A 106 -8.80 10.76 29.34
CA SER A 106 -7.62 10.41 28.52
C SER A 106 -7.47 11.38 27.33
N LYS A 107 -6.36 11.28 26.60
CA LYS A 107 -6.04 12.15 25.46
C LYS A 107 -5.82 11.35 24.17
N TRP A 108 -6.40 10.16 24.06
CA TRP A 108 -6.22 9.28 22.91
C TRP A 108 -6.82 9.83 21.60
N HIS A 109 -7.74 10.78 21.65
CA HIS A 109 -8.26 11.47 20.48
C HIS A 109 -7.15 12.15 19.65
N TRP A 110 -6.04 12.58 20.27
CA TRP A 110 -4.88 13.13 19.56
C TRP A 110 -4.26 12.12 18.59
N TYR A 111 -4.23 10.84 18.93
CA TYR A 111 -3.73 9.82 18.03
C TYR A 111 -4.55 9.73 16.74
N GLY A 112 -5.88 9.92 16.83
CA GLY A 112 -6.75 10.00 15.66
C GLY A 112 -6.37 11.13 14.70
N TRP A 113 -5.99 12.31 15.24
CA TRP A 113 -5.50 13.44 14.46
C TRP A 113 -4.14 13.14 13.81
N PHE A 114 -3.21 12.54 14.53
CA PHE A 114 -1.90 12.12 13.97
C PHE A 114 -2.09 11.08 12.86
N GLY A 115 -2.95 10.09 13.06
CA GLY A 115 -3.27 9.10 12.03
C GLY A 115 -3.88 9.74 10.77
N MET A 116 -4.75 10.72 10.93
CA MET A 116 -5.33 11.47 9.82
C MET A 116 -4.29 12.29 9.07
N ALA A 117 -3.43 13.02 9.78
CA ALA A 117 -2.32 13.77 9.19
C ALA A 117 -1.36 12.85 8.43
N GLY A 118 -1.01 11.69 9.01
CA GLY A 118 -0.20 10.66 8.35
C GLY A 118 -0.81 10.16 7.06
N ASN A 119 -2.13 9.94 7.01
CA ASN A 119 -2.82 9.56 5.78
C ASN A 119 -2.73 10.64 4.69
N TYR A 120 -2.87 11.92 5.05
CA TYR A 120 -2.73 13.02 4.08
C TYR A 120 -1.32 13.11 3.53
N LEU A 121 -0.29 13.04 4.39
CA LEU A 121 1.11 13.03 3.96
C LEU A 121 1.41 11.84 3.05
N LEU A 122 0.89 10.66 3.38
CA LEU A 122 1.04 9.47 2.58
C LEU A 122 0.37 9.63 1.20
N MET A 123 -0.83 10.22 1.15
CA MET A 123 -1.52 10.50 -0.12
C MET A 123 -0.75 11.48 -0.99
N MET A 124 -0.17 12.55 -0.42
CA MET A 124 0.69 13.49 -1.15
C MET A 124 1.87 12.77 -1.79
N PHE A 125 2.56 11.92 -1.02
CA PHE A 125 3.67 11.12 -1.51
C PHE A 125 3.26 10.17 -2.64
N TYR A 126 2.16 9.43 -2.47
CA TYR A 126 1.70 8.48 -3.49
C TYR A 126 1.20 9.15 -4.77
N THR A 127 0.54 10.30 -4.69
CA THR A 127 0.08 11.01 -5.89
C THR A 127 1.25 11.56 -6.69
N THR A 128 2.31 12.03 -6.03
CA THR A 128 3.54 12.49 -6.69
C THR A 128 4.22 11.34 -7.43
N ILE A 129 4.45 10.21 -6.76
CA ILE A 129 5.07 9.03 -7.40
C ILE A 129 4.19 8.49 -8.53
N ALA A 130 2.86 8.47 -8.36
CA ALA A 130 1.97 8.03 -9.42
C ALA A 130 2.03 8.96 -10.65
N GLY A 131 2.20 10.27 -10.43
CA GLY A 131 2.46 11.24 -11.50
C GLY A 131 3.75 10.94 -12.25
N TRP A 132 4.85 10.67 -11.53
CA TRP A 132 6.12 10.28 -12.14
C TRP A 132 6.00 8.99 -12.96
N LEU A 133 5.37 7.96 -12.42
CA LEU A 133 5.17 6.70 -13.13
C LEU A 133 4.34 6.89 -14.41
N LEU A 134 3.32 7.74 -14.37
CA LEU A 134 2.51 8.05 -15.54
C LEU A 134 3.34 8.80 -16.61
N LEU A 135 4.15 9.76 -16.21
CA LEU A 135 5.05 10.48 -17.12
C LEU A 135 6.08 9.51 -17.74
N TYR A 136 6.68 8.64 -16.92
CA TYR A 136 7.63 7.63 -17.41
C TYR A 136 6.99 6.66 -18.39
N PHE A 137 5.76 6.26 -18.15
CA PHE A 137 5.02 5.42 -19.09
C PHE A 137 4.97 6.06 -20.48
N PHE A 138 4.65 7.35 -20.58
CA PHE A 138 4.63 8.05 -21.88
C PHE A 138 6.02 8.20 -22.47
N LYS A 139 7.04 8.52 -21.70
CA LYS A 139 8.43 8.63 -22.16
C LYS A 139 8.98 7.31 -22.70
N VAL A 140 8.73 6.22 -22.00
CA VAL A 140 9.12 4.87 -22.46
C VAL A 140 8.35 4.48 -23.72
N ALA A 141 7.04 4.75 -23.77
CA ALA A 141 6.22 4.48 -24.95
C ALA A 141 6.65 5.30 -26.17
N ALA A 142 7.10 6.55 -25.98
CA ALA A 142 7.68 7.39 -27.01
C ALA A 142 9.10 6.96 -27.46
N GLY A 143 9.74 6.07 -26.70
CA GLY A 143 11.07 5.56 -27.02
C GLY A 143 12.21 6.51 -26.67
N GLU A 144 11.98 7.52 -25.80
CA GLU A 144 13.01 8.52 -25.40
C GLU A 144 14.28 7.88 -24.79
N PHE A 145 14.17 6.67 -24.23
CA PHE A 145 15.29 5.98 -23.58
C PHE A 145 16.07 5.06 -24.51
N ARG A 146 15.70 4.98 -25.81
CA ARG A 146 16.41 4.13 -26.77
C ARG A 146 17.79 4.72 -27.05
N GLY A 147 18.84 3.94 -26.75
CA GLY A 147 20.24 4.34 -27.00
C GLY A 147 20.86 5.20 -25.91
N LEU A 148 20.16 5.49 -24.82
CA LEU A 148 20.76 6.13 -23.65
C LEU A 148 21.50 5.10 -22.80
N ASP A 149 22.66 5.49 -22.29
CA ASP A 149 23.39 4.76 -21.26
C ASP A 149 22.77 5.02 -19.85
N ALA A 150 23.30 4.37 -18.82
CA ALA A 150 22.82 4.51 -17.45
C ALA A 150 22.88 5.98 -16.97
N ALA A 151 23.95 6.71 -17.31
CA ALA A 151 24.11 8.11 -16.94
C ALA A 151 23.09 9.00 -17.65
N GLY A 152 22.78 8.71 -18.93
CA GLY A 152 21.73 9.42 -19.69
C GLY A 152 20.33 9.25 -19.09
N VAL A 153 20.01 8.05 -18.59
CA VAL A 153 18.73 7.79 -17.90
C VAL A 153 18.65 8.53 -16.57
N GLU A 154 19.75 8.57 -15.79
CA GLU A 154 19.82 9.30 -14.53
C GLU A 154 19.67 10.82 -14.75
N ASN A 155 20.32 11.38 -15.76
CA ASN A 155 20.18 12.78 -16.14
C ASN A 155 18.75 13.11 -16.60
N ALA A 156 18.09 12.23 -17.35
CA ALA A 156 16.70 12.38 -17.74
C ALA A 156 15.75 12.40 -16.53
N PHE A 157 16.07 11.60 -15.50
CA PHE A 157 15.34 11.63 -14.23
C PHE A 157 15.56 12.94 -13.46
N GLY A 158 16.81 13.40 -13.35
CA GLY A 158 17.15 14.68 -12.72
C GLY A 158 16.48 15.87 -13.41
N ALA A 159 16.48 15.90 -14.74
CA ALA A 159 15.78 16.93 -15.53
C ALA A 159 14.26 16.92 -15.30
N MET A 160 13.67 15.74 -15.16
CA MET A 160 12.25 15.61 -14.81
C MET A 160 11.97 16.15 -13.41
N GLN A 161 12.82 15.84 -12.42
CA GLN A 161 12.67 16.36 -11.06
C GLN A 161 12.81 17.88 -10.99
N GLY A 162 13.63 18.49 -11.86
CA GLY A 162 13.79 19.94 -11.96
C GLY A 162 12.56 20.65 -12.56
N ASN A 163 11.71 19.95 -13.31
CA ASN A 163 10.55 20.55 -13.97
C ASN A 163 9.27 20.42 -13.16
N VAL A 164 9.05 21.35 -12.23
CA VAL A 164 7.88 21.37 -11.32
C VAL A 164 6.57 21.44 -12.11
N GLY A 165 6.50 22.15 -13.23
CA GLY A 165 5.28 22.29 -14.03
C GLY A 165 4.76 20.97 -14.58
N ILE A 166 5.66 20.18 -15.17
CA ILE A 166 5.32 18.85 -15.69
C ILE A 166 4.90 17.91 -14.56
N GLN A 167 5.59 17.94 -13.43
CA GLN A 167 5.25 17.13 -12.28
C GLN A 167 3.84 17.44 -11.76
N LEU A 168 3.51 18.73 -11.57
CA LEU A 168 2.18 19.17 -11.12
C LEU A 168 1.08 18.77 -12.13
N LEU A 169 1.36 18.86 -13.41
CA LEU A 169 0.40 18.47 -14.45
C LEU A 169 0.08 16.97 -14.35
N PHE A 170 1.09 16.10 -14.32
CA PHE A 170 0.87 14.65 -14.25
C PHE A 170 0.30 14.23 -12.91
N MET A 171 0.71 14.86 -11.81
CA MET A 171 0.09 14.66 -10.49
C MET A 171 -1.40 15.06 -10.51
N GLY A 172 -1.72 16.19 -11.13
CA GLY A 172 -3.11 16.65 -11.31
C GLY A 172 -3.96 15.67 -12.11
N ILE A 173 -3.42 15.13 -13.21
CA ILE A 173 -4.09 14.09 -14.00
C ILE A 173 -4.42 12.87 -13.14
N VAL A 174 -3.46 12.38 -12.35
CA VAL A 174 -3.65 11.23 -11.46
C VAL A 174 -4.72 11.51 -10.40
N VAL A 175 -4.72 12.70 -9.81
CA VAL A 175 -5.73 13.10 -8.82
C VAL A 175 -7.12 13.14 -9.46
N VAL A 176 -7.27 13.77 -10.64
CA VAL A 176 -8.54 13.83 -11.36
C VAL A 176 -9.04 12.44 -11.73
N LEU A 177 -8.19 11.56 -12.25
CA LEU A 177 -8.55 10.18 -12.56
C LEU A 177 -8.98 9.43 -11.29
N GLY A 178 -8.27 9.60 -10.17
CA GLY A 178 -8.64 9.01 -8.90
C GLY A 178 -10.01 9.49 -8.41
N MET A 179 -10.29 10.79 -8.50
CA MET A 179 -11.58 11.36 -8.15
C MET A 179 -12.71 10.85 -9.06
N LEU A 180 -12.47 10.70 -10.35
CA LEU A 180 -13.45 10.14 -11.30
C LEU A 180 -13.77 8.68 -11.00
N ILE A 181 -12.77 7.89 -10.62
CA ILE A 181 -12.97 6.49 -10.20
C ILE A 181 -13.77 6.42 -8.91
N CYS A 182 -13.40 7.23 -7.92
CA CYS A 182 -14.10 7.30 -6.63
C CYS A 182 -15.54 7.81 -6.76
N SER A 183 -15.81 8.74 -7.70
CA SER A 183 -17.16 9.27 -7.94
C SER A 183 -18.15 8.22 -8.46
N ARG A 184 -17.66 7.14 -9.09
CA ARG A 184 -18.48 6.01 -9.54
C ARG A 184 -18.87 5.05 -8.41
N GLY A 185 -18.41 5.33 -7.19
CA GLY A 185 -18.69 4.54 -6.00
C GLY A 185 -17.76 3.35 -5.79
N LEU A 186 -17.84 2.74 -4.61
CA LEU A 186 -16.88 1.71 -4.16
C LEU A 186 -16.98 0.43 -5.01
N LYS A 187 -18.20 -0.11 -5.20
CA LYS A 187 -18.41 -1.39 -5.89
C LYS A 187 -18.17 -1.32 -7.40
N ASN A 188 -18.72 -0.29 -8.06
CA ASN A 188 -18.69 -0.17 -9.52
C ASN A 188 -17.50 0.60 -10.07
N GLY A 189 -16.86 1.42 -9.24
CA GLY A 189 -15.68 2.20 -9.59
C GLY A 189 -14.40 1.57 -9.06
N VAL A 190 -14.15 1.79 -7.78
CA VAL A 190 -12.86 1.45 -7.16
C VAL A 190 -12.56 -0.04 -7.20
N GLU A 191 -13.52 -0.90 -6.82
CA GLU A 191 -13.31 -2.36 -6.76
C GLU A 191 -13.08 -2.95 -8.16
N LYS A 192 -13.89 -2.56 -9.15
CA LYS A 192 -13.77 -3.09 -10.51
C LYS A 192 -12.46 -2.68 -11.18
N VAL A 193 -12.08 -1.41 -11.05
CA VAL A 193 -10.81 -0.90 -11.59
C VAL A 193 -9.63 -1.57 -10.89
N ASN A 194 -9.69 -1.69 -9.56
CA ASN A 194 -8.63 -2.30 -8.77
C ASN A 194 -8.42 -3.78 -9.16
N LYS A 195 -9.50 -4.58 -9.28
CA LYS A 195 -9.41 -5.97 -9.74
C LYS A 195 -8.77 -6.09 -11.12
N ALA A 196 -9.16 -5.25 -12.06
CA ALA A 196 -8.58 -5.25 -13.41
C ALA A 196 -7.09 -4.89 -13.40
N MET A 197 -6.72 -3.84 -12.66
CA MET A 197 -5.32 -3.42 -12.53
C MET A 197 -4.45 -4.48 -11.83
N MET A 198 -4.99 -5.15 -10.81
CA MET A 198 -4.29 -6.20 -10.09
C MET A 198 -4.04 -7.43 -10.96
N LEU A 199 -5.04 -7.83 -11.75
CA LEU A 199 -4.88 -8.95 -12.68
C LEU A 199 -3.84 -8.62 -13.77
N CYS A 200 -3.87 -7.40 -14.29
CA CYS A 200 -2.88 -6.92 -15.25
C CYS A 200 -1.46 -6.92 -14.64
N LEU A 201 -1.31 -6.42 -13.41
CA LEU A 201 -0.04 -6.41 -12.70
C LEU A 201 0.48 -7.83 -12.47
N LEU A 202 -0.39 -8.75 -12.05
CA LEU A 202 -0.01 -10.16 -11.85
C LEU A 202 0.47 -10.79 -13.16
N ALA A 203 -0.25 -10.58 -14.26
CA ALA A 203 0.16 -11.07 -15.57
C ALA A 203 1.53 -10.52 -16.00
N LEU A 204 1.76 -9.20 -15.81
CA LEU A 204 3.05 -8.57 -16.08
C LEU A 204 4.17 -9.16 -15.21
N LEU A 205 3.92 -9.39 -13.91
CA LEU A 205 4.91 -10.00 -13.01
C LEU A 205 5.27 -11.43 -13.45
N VAL A 206 4.29 -12.23 -13.88
CA VAL A 206 4.54 -13.58 -14.41
C VAL A 206 5.39 -13.50 -15.68
N VAL A 207 5.07 -12.64 -16.63
CA VAL A 207 5.85 -12.43 -17.86
C VAL A 207 7.28 -12.00 -17.54
N LEU A 208 7.46 -11.05 -16.62
CA LEU A 208 8.78 -10.61 -16.18
C LEU A 208 9.56 -11.71 -15.48
N ALA A 209 8.93 -12.50 -14.63
CA ALA A 209 9.56 -13.64 -13.94
C ALA A 209 10.03 -14.70 -14.95
N VAL A 210 9.18 -15.10 -15.90
CA VAL A 210 9.54 -16.03 -16.96
C VAL A 210 10.70 -15.46 -17.79
N ARG A 211 10.65 -14.20 -18.17
CA ARG A 211 11.73 -13.55 -18.92
C ARG A 211 13.02 -13.48 -18.12
N ALA A 212 12.97 -13.16 -16.84
CA ALA A 212 14.13 -13.13 -15.96
C ALA A 212 14.80 -14.52 -15.86
N LEU A 213 14.02 -15.60 -15.77
CA LEU A 213 14.52 -16.96 -15.70
C LEU A 213 15.14 -17.44 -17.03
N THR A 214 14.78 -16.86 -18.16
CA THR A 214 15.34 -17.20 -19.48
C THR A 214 16.62 -16.44 -19.83
N LEU A 215 17.05 -15.47 -19.01
CA LEU A 215 18.26 -14.71 -19.24
C LEU A 215 19.53 -15.52 -18.87
N PRO A 216 20.64 -15.36 -19.61
CA PRO A 216 21.92 -15.93 -19.20
C PRO A 216 22.32 -15.34 -17.83
N GLY A 217 22.72 -16.20 -16.89
CA GLY A 217 23.03 -15.82 -15.50
C GLY A 217 21.83 -15.82 -14.54
N ALA A 218 20.64 -16.19 -14.98
CA ALA A 218 19.43 -16.25 -14.13
C ALA A 218 19.63 -17.09 -12.86
N MET A 219 20.42 -18.17 -12.93
CA MET A 219 20.69 -19.06 -11.80
C MET A 219 21.43 -18.37 -10.65
N GLU A 220 22.28 -17.38 -10.93
CA GLU A 220 22.95 -16.58 -9.89
C GLU A 220 21.93 -15.70 -9.15
N GLY A 221 21.00 -15.08 -9.88
CA GLY A 221 19.90 -14.32 -9.29
C GLY A 221 18.97 -15.19 -8.43
N VAL A 222 18.65 -16.40 -8.90
CA VAL A 222 17.84 -17.37 -8.13
C VAL A 222 18.58 -17.81 -6.86
N LYS A 223 19.88 -18.11 -6.94
CA LYS A 223 20.71 -18.43 -5.76
C LYS A 223 20.74 -17.27 -4.76
N PHE A 224 20.90 -16.04 -5.23
CA PHE A 224 20.87 -14.85 -4.39
C PHE A 224 19.55 -14.71 -3.61
N TYR A 225 18.42 -15.04 -4.24
CA TYR A 225 17.10 -14.95 -3.63
C TYR A 225 16.73 -16.14 -2.72
N LEU A 226 17.29 -17.33 -2.95
CA LEU A 226 16.93 -18.54 -2.21
C LEU A 226 17.97 -18.94 -1.16
N VAL A 227 19.25 -18.62 -1.38
CA VAL A 227 20.33 -18.98 -0.45
C VAL A 227 20.61 -17.78 0.47
N PRO A 228 20.30 -17.88 1.78
CA PRO A 228 20.52 -16.78 2.71
C PRO A 228 22.02 -16.55 2.94
N ASN A 229 22.48 -15.34 2.64
CA ASN A 229 23.83 -14.89 2.93
C ASN A 229 23.85 -13.89 4.10
N PHE A 230 24.10 -14.37 5.31
CA PHE A 230 24.12 -13.55 6.49
C PHE A 230 25.34 -12.62 6.55
N HIS A 231 26.43 -12.94 5.86
CA HIS A 231 27.58 -12.06 5.77
C HIS A 231 27.22 -10.73 5.07
N ASN A 232 26.57 -10.83 3.92
CA ASN A 232 26.12 -9.66 3.16
C ASN A 232 24.99 -8.87 3.88
N LEU A 233 24.28 -9.49 4.83
CA LEU A 233 23.31 -8.81 5.67
C LEU A 233 23.99 -7.98 6.76
N MET A 234 25.07 -8.50 7.36
CA MET A 234 25.77 -7.88 8.49
C MET A 234 26.79 -6.85 8.05
N TYR A 235 27.46 -7.06 6.93
CA TYR A 235 28.55 -6.21 6.44
C TYR A 235 28.24 -5.68 5.04
N ASP A 236 28.60 -4.42 4.79
CA ASP A 236 28.53 -3.81 3.47
C ASP A 236 29.75 -4.22 2.62
N ALA A 237 29.74 -3.86 1.33
CA ALA A 237 30.89 -4.04 0.43
C ALA A 237 32.16 -3.37 0.97
N ASP A 238 32.02 -2.29 1.70
CA ASP A 238 33.11 -1.53 2.36
C ASP A 238 33.54 -2.13 3.72
N GLY A 239 32.97 -3.27 4.13
CA GLY A 239 33.26 -3.91 5.43
C GLY A 239 32.59 -3.23 6.64
N SER A 240 31.78 -2.22 6.45
CA SER A 240 31.08 -1.54 7.54
C SER A 240 29.92 -2.39 8.08
N PHE A 241 29.75 -2.41 9.41
CA PHE A 241 28.68 -3.18 10.07
C PHE A 241 27.31 -2.48 9.91
N ARG A 242 26.35 -3.16 9.25
CA ARG A 242 25.05 -2.58 8.90
C ARG A 242 23.83 -3.36 9.40
N LEU A 243 24.00 -4.37 10.24
CA LEU A 243 22.91 -5.23 10.69
C LEU A 243 21.73 -4.45 11.33
N PHE A 244 22.02 -3.46 12.17
CA PHE A 244 20.97 -2.65 12.80
C PHE A 244 20.14 -1.88 11.79
N ARG A 245 20.78 -1.38 10.72
CA ARG A 245 20.10 -0.69 9.62
C ARG A 245 19.24 -1.66 8.82
N ALA A 246 19.76 -2.86 8.55
CA ALA A 246 19.00 -3.91 7.86
C ALA A 246 17.75 -4.35 8.66
N ILE A 247 17.88 -4.50 9.99
CA ILE A 247 16.77 -4.79 10.90
C ILE A 247 15.73 -3.66 10.89
N TYR A 248 16.18 -2.41 10.98
CA TYR A 248 15.29 -1.24 10.94
C TYR A 248 14.52 -1.16 9.61
N ASP A 249 15.20 -1.36 8.48
CA ASP A 249 14.59 -1.34 7.16
C ASP A 249 13.63 -2.53 6.96
N ALA A 250 13.95 -3.72 7.49
CA ALA A 250 13.06 -4.87 7.44
C ALA A 250 11.78 -4.65 8.26
N MET A 251 11.92 -4.11 9.47
CA MET A 251 10.80 -3.72 10.31
C MET A 251 9.94 -2.66 9.62
N GLY A 252 10.57 -1.58 9.13
CA GLY A 252 9.89 -0.51 8.41
C GLY A 252 9.15 -1.02 7.16
N GLN A 253 9.76 -1.96 6.43
CA GLN A 253 9.12 -2.58 5.27
C GLN A 253 7.92 -3.44 5.67
N ALA A 254 7.96 -4.17 6.78
CA ALA A 254 6.82 -4.94 7.28
C ALA A 254 5.63 -4.04 7.67
N PHE A 255 5.89 -2.93 8.35
CA PHE A 255 4.87 -1.91 8.65
C PHE A 255 4.28 -1.29 7.38
N PHE A 256 5.14 -0.96 6.42
CA PHE A 256 4.73 -0.36 5.16
C PHE A 256 3.87 -1.31 4.32
N THR A 257 4.26 -2.60 4.24
CA THR A 257 3.52 -3.63 3.51
C THR A 257 2.09 -3.79 4.04
N LEU A 258 1.93 -3.86 5.35
CA LEU A 258 0.63 -4.02 5.99
C LEU A 258 -0.11 -2.69 6.23
N SER A 259 0.52 -1.54 5.93
CA SER A 259 -0.01 -0.18 6.19
C SER A 259 -0.46 0.02 7.64
N LEU A 260 0.37 -0.42 8.57
CA LEU A 260 0.12 -0.29 10.00
C LEU A 260 0.45 1.13 10.50
N GLY A 261 -0.17 1.52 11.60
CA GLY A 261 0.08 2.78 12.29
C GLY A 261 -0.69 3.99 11.77
N ILE A 262 -1.25 3.93 10.56
CA ILE A 262 -2.03 5.01 9.96
C ILE A 262 -3.55 4.81 10.08
N GLY A 263 -3.98 3.72 10.74
CA GLY A 263 -5.39 3.39 10.93
C GLY A 263 -6.13 2.94 9.67
N ALA A 264 -5.42 2.64 8.58
CA ALA A 264 -6.05 2.10 7.39
C ALA A 264 -6.72 0.75 7.67
N MET A 265 -6.08 -0.10 8.47
CA MET A 265 -6.64 -1.39 8.87
C MET A 265 -7.82 -1.24 9.83
N ALA A 266 -7.90 -0.16 10.63
CA ALA A 266 -9.08 0.13 11.44
C ALA A 266 -10.32 0.41 10.57
N ILE A 267 -10.16 1.07 9.42
CA ILE A 267 -11.26 1.27 8.47
C ILE A 267 -11.77 -0.09 7.94
N PHE A 268 -10.86 -0.98 7.53
CA PHE A 268 -11.25 -2.35 7.13
C PHE A 268 -11.89 -3.13 8.28
N GLY A 269 -11.36 -3.00 9.51
CA GLY A 269 -11.91 -3.57 10.73
C GLY A 269 -13.37 -3.18 10.98
N SER A 270 -13.77 -1.95 10.61
CA SER A 270 -15.13 -1.47 10.78
C SER A 270 -16.17 -2.23 9.94
N TYR A 271 -15.75 -2.89 8.87
CA TYR A 271 -16.60 -3.73 8.01
C TYR A 271 -16.61 -5.21 8.42
N ILE A 272 -15.70 -5.64 9.33
CA ILE A 272 -15.63 -7.04 9.77
C ILE A 272 -16.80 -7.34 10.73
N GLY A 273 -17.61 -8.38 10.41
CA GLY A 273 -18.71 -8.83 11.23
C GLY A 273 -18.25 -9.37 12.59
N LYS A 274 -19.16 -9.35 13.60
CA LYS A 274 -18.87 -9.82 14.97
C LYS A 274 -18.56 -11.31 15.03
N GLU A 275 -19.03 -12.09 14.09
CA GLU A 275 -18.93 -13.55 14.02
C GLU A 275 -17.53 -14.02 13.56
N ARG A 276 -16.74 -13.13 12.94
CA ARG A 276 -15.40 -13.49 12.43
C ARG A 276 -14.31 -13.27 13.47
N ARG A 277 -13.35 -14.19 13.49
CA ARG A 277 -12.16 -14.08 14.35
C ARG A 277 -11.19 -13.09 13.74
N LEU A 278 -10.89 -11.98 14.43
CA LEU A 278 -10.01 -10.91 13.95
C LEU A 278 -8.61 -11.40 13.60
N PHE A 279 -8.06 -12.28 14.40
CA PHE A 279 -6.73 -12.83 14.15
C PHE A 279 -6.71 -13.71 12.90
N GLY A 280 -7.79 -14.48 12.64
CA GLY A 280 -7.92 -15.22 11.38
C GLY A 280 -8.00 -14.30 10.15
N GLU A 281 -8.72 -13.19 10.26
CA GLU A 281 -8.75 -12.19 9.18
C GLU A 281 -7.40 -11.49 9.01
N ALA A 282 -6.66 -11.23 10.10
CA ALA A 282 -5.31 -10.69 10.02
C ALA A 282 -4.35 -11.64 9.30
N ILE A 283 -4.43 -12.94 9.56
CA ILE A 283 -3.65 -13.95 8.82
C ILE A 283 -4.04 -13.97 7.34
N ASN A 284 -5.34 -14.00 7.03
CA ASN A 284 -5.83 -14.02 5.63
C ASN A 284 -5.42 -12.78 4.82
N VAL A 285 -5.17 -11.66 5.47
CA VAL A 285 -4.71 -10.41 4.83
C VAL A 285 -3.19 -10.32 4.82
N GLY A 286 -2.50 -10.94 5.79
CA GLY A 286 -1.05 -10.83 5.97
C GLY A 286 -0.24 -11.93 5.27
N VAL A 287 -0.87 -13.06 4.95
CA VAL A 287 -0.28 -14.22 4.25
C VAL A 287 -0.98 -14.46 2.93
#